data_8157fded2f5aa205e72ec7b5798b2729
#
_entry.id   8157fded2f5aa205e72ec7b5798b2729
#
_cell.length_a   1.000
_cell.length_b   1.000
_cell.length_c   1.000
_cell.angle_alpha   90.00
_cell.angle_beta   90.00
_cell.angle_gamma   90.00
#
_symmetry.space_group_name_H-M   'P 1'
#
loop_
_entity.id
_entity.type
_entity.pdbx_description
1 polymer ?
#
loop_
_entity_poly.entity_id
_entity_poly.type
_entity_poly.pdbx_seq_one_letter_code
_entity_poly.pdbx_strand_id
1 'polypeptide(L)'
;MEPGVTARKLMIVLVNTDPRNPEELGAPFYHAAVAAAMDYEVDVVCAATAGKLMRKGVAEAIHIKPGHAKTVLDWIRDAHKNGARFWACPANLDLFDMTEADLIPECRGLMGAAAMLQNIMSDDYRVLTY
;
A
#
# COMPACT_ATOMS: atom_id res chain seq x y z
N MET A 1 -10.34 -22.61 2.72
CA MET A 1 -10.52 -22.11 1.34
C MET A 1 -11.35 -23.08 0.54
N GLU A 2 -12.25 -22.58 -0.27
CA GLU A 2 -13.14 -23.41 -1.06
C GLU A 2 -12.39 -24.19 -2.15
N PRO A 3 -12.87 -25.41 -2.52
CA PRO A 3 -12.30 -26.15 -3.64
C PRO A 3 -12.35 -25.33 -4.93
N GLY A 4 -11.27 -25.34 -5.69
CA GLY A 4 -11.14 -24.59 -6.94
C GLY A 4 -10.64 -23.17 -6.81
N VAL A 5 -10.55 -22.63 -5.59
CA VAL A 5 -9.95 -21.33 -5.36
C VAL A 5 -8.43 -21.51 -5.25
N THR A 6 -7.68 -20.91 -6.18
CA THR A 6 -6.21 -21.04 -6.24
C THR A 6 -5.48 -19.77 -5.85
N ALA A 7 -6.14 -18.59 -5.87
CA ALA A 7 -5.49 -17.33 -5.56
C ALA A 7 -5.05 -17.28 -4.10
N ARG A 8 -3.78 -16.92 -3.88
CA ARG A 8 -3.14 -16.77 -2.56
C ARG A 8 -2.54 -15.39 -2.39
N LYS A 9 -2.56 -14.61 -3.44
CA LYS A 9 -1.90 -13.31 -3.51
C LYS A 9 -2.91 -12.21 -3.77
N LEU A 10 -2.76 -11.12 -3.04
CA LEU A 10 -3.60 -9.94 -3.17
C LEU A 10 -2.74 -8.76 -3.59
N MET A 11 -3.13 -8.11 -4.67
CA MET A 11 -2.55 -6.85 -5.11
C MET A 11 -3.52 -5.73 -4.74
N ILE A 12 -3.06 -4.82 -3.90
CA ILE A 12 -3.81 -3.62 -3.56
C ILE A 12 -3.15 -2.46 -4.29
N VAL A 13 -3.87 -1.82 -5.19
CA VAL A 13 -3.36 -0.70 -5.98
C VAL A 13 -4.01 0.58 -5.48
N LEU A 14 -3.21 1.48 -4.93
CA LEU A 14 -3.66 2.78 -4.45
C LEU A 14 -3.32 3.82 -5.50
N VAL A 15 -4.33 4.40 -6.13
CA VAL A 15 -4.21 5.43 -7.15
C VAL A 15 -4.87 6.72 -6.69
N ASN A 16 -6.08 6.61 -6.14
CA ASN A 16 -6.89 7.74 -5.71
C ASN A 16 -6.89 7.97 -4.19
N THR A 17 -6.06 7.22 -3.46
CA THR A 17 -5.93 7.35 -2.01
C THR A 17 -5.12 8.60 -1.70
N ASP A 18 -5.80 9.72 -1.52
CA ASP A 18 -5.20 11.05 -1.43
C ASP A 18 -4.86 11.38 0.03
N PRO A 19 -3.60 11.76 0.33
CA PRO A 19 -3.23 12.19 1.68
C PRO A 19 -4.05 13.36 2.24
N ARG A 20 -4.71 14.13 1.37
CA ARG A 20 -5.57 15.24 1.79
C ARG A 20 -6.96 14.79 2.25
N ASN A 21 -7.32 13.53 2.06
CA ASN A 21 -8.59 12.95 2.48
C ASN A 21 -8.37 11.90 3.57
N PRO A 22 -8.11 12.31 4.83
CA PRO A 22 -7.74 11.37 5.88
C PRO A 22 -8.73 10.23 6.10
N GLU A 23 -10.01 10.48 5.93
CA GLU A 23 -11.07 9.48 6.15
C GLU A 23 -10.95 8.28 5.19
N GLU A 24 -10.33 8.48 4.03
CA GLU A 24 -10.16 7.42 3.04
C GLU A 24 -8.88 6.61 3.23
N LEU A 25 -8.03 7.01 4.19
CA LEU A 25 -6.71 6.39 4.36
C LEU A 25 -6.72 5.17 5.29
N GLY A 26 -7.83 4.87 5.94
CA GLY A 26 -7.93 3.73 6.85
C GLY A 26 -8.15 2.40 6.13
N ALA A 27 -9.17 2.35 5.27
CA ALA A 27 -9.64 1.11 4.66
C ALA A 27 -8.55 0.33 3.90
N PRO A 28 -7.76 0.93 3.00
CA PRO A 28 -6.78 0.16 2.25
C PRO A 28 -5.73 -0.49 3.16
N PHE A 29 -5.24 0.21 4.18
CA PHE A 29 -4.23 -0.35 5.08
C PHE A 29 -4.82 -1.36 6.05
N TYR A 30 -6.06 -1.15 6.48
CA TYR A 30 -6.78 -2.12 7.29
C TYR A 30 -7.01 -3.42 6.51
N HIS A 31 -7.47 -3.32 5.27
CA HIS A 31 -7.66 -4.49 4.41
C HIS A 31 -6.35 -5.23 4.15
N ALA A 32 -5.26 -4.49 3.93
CA ALA A 32 -3.93 -5.08 3.76
C ALA A 32 -3.51 -5.87 5.01
N ALA A 33 -3.71 -5.29 6.20
CA ALA A 33 -3.37 -5.93 7.46
C ALA A 33 -4.20 -7.19 7.70
N VAL A 34 -5.51 -7.14 7.45
CA VAL A 34 -6.40 -8.28 7.62
C VAL A 34 -6.05 -9.41 6.65
N ALA A 35 -5.84 -9.09 5.37
CA ALA A 35 -5.49 -10.09 4.37
C ALA A 35 -4.16 -10.77 4.71
N ALA A 36 -3.17 -10.00 5.13
CA ALA A 36 -1.88 -10.55 5.54
C ALA A 36 -2.01 -11.44 6.79
N ALA A 37 -2.85 -11.06 7.74
CA ALA A 37 -3.14 -11.87 8.92
C ALA A 37 -3.88 -13.17 8.58
N MET A 38 -4.57 -13.22 7.43
CA MET A 38 -5.22 -14.41 6.89
C MET A 38 -4.27 -15.29 6.08
N ASP A 39 -2.97 -15.01 6.12
CA ASP A 39 -1.91 -15.73 5.42
C ASP A 39 -1.92 -15.57 3.89
N TYR A 40 -2.58 -14.54 3.37
CA TYR A 40 -2.40 -14.16 1.98
C TYR A 40 -1.11 -13.38 1.80
N GLU A 41 -0.47 -13.55 0.66
CA GLU A 41 0.65 -12.68 0.28
C GLU A 41 0.08 -11.37 -0.26
N VAL A 42 0.40 -10.26 0.39
CA VAL A 42 -0.17 -8.96 0.07
C VAL A 42 0.90 -8.02 -0.42
N ASP A 43 0.68 -7.46 -1.61
CA ASP A 43 1.46 -6.36 -2.16
C ASP A 43 0.59 -5.12 -2.25
N VAL A 44 1.06 -4.02 -1.69
CA VAL A 44 0.39 -2.72 -1.77
C VAL A 44 1.25 -1.80 -2.61
N VAL A 45 0.75 -1.42 -3.77
CA VAL A 45 1.46 -0.53 -4.69
C VAL A 45 0.86 0.87 -4.57
N CYS A 46 1.67 1.81 -4.12
CA CYS A 46 1.27 3.21 -3.98
C CYS A 46 1.69 3.98 -5.23
N ALA A 47 0.72 4.38 -6.03
CA ALA A 47 0.92 5.08 -7.28
C ALA A 47 0.21 6.43 -7.28
N ALA A 48 0.52 7.29 -8.23
CA ALA A 48 -0.09 8.61 -8.37
C ALA A 48 -0.06 9.35 -7.02
N THR A 49 -1.15 9.99 -6.64
CA THR A 49 -1.20 10.76 -5.40
C THR A 49 -0.93 9.93 -4.14
N ALA A 50 -1.26 8.64 -4.16
CA ALA A 50 -1.01 7.75 -3.03
C ALA A 50 0.50 7.50 -2.79
N GLY A 51 1.33 7.68 -3.80
CA GLY A 51 2.78 7.56 -3.67
C GLY A 51 3.40 8.50 -2.66
N LYS A 52 2.74 9.62 -2.37
CA LYS A 52 3.17 10.57 -1.34
C LYS A 52 3.22 9.93 0.05
N LEU A 53 2.39 8.91 0.30
CA LEU A 53 2.34 8.22 1.59
C LEU A 53 3.63 7.44 1.89
N MET A 54 4.38 7.09 0.86
CA MET A 54 5.65 6.38 1.04
C MET A 54 6.81 7.31 1.35
N ARG A 55 6.62 8.63 1.24
CA ARG A 55 7.65 9.61 1.61
C ARG A 55 7.73 9.74 3.12
N LYS A 56 8.95 9.76 3.67
CA LYS A 56 9.19 10.01 5.09
C LYS A 56 8.50 11.30 5.53
N GLY A 57 7.84 11.27 6.66
CA GLY A 57 7.19 12.43 7.26
C GLY A 57 5.75 12.67 6.81
N VAL A 58 5.27 12.07 5.73
CA VAL A 58 3.92 12.32 5.24
C VAL A 58 2.88 11.54 6.05
N ALA A 59 2.96 10.22 6.04
CA ALA A 59 1.97 9.38 6.72
C ALA A 59 1.97 9.58 8.25
N GLU A 60 3.12 9.85 8.84
CA GLU A 60 3.24 10.08 10.28
C GLU A 60 2.56 11.36 10.75
N ALA A 61 2.30 12.30 9.83
CA ALA A 61 1.65 13.57 10.14
C ALA A 61 0.12 13.53 9.96
N ILE A 62 -0.43 12.40 9.49
CA ILE A 62 -1.85 12.30 9.15
C ILE A 62 -2.57 11.42 10.17
N HIS A 63 -3.65 11.96 10.73
CA HIS A 63 -4.59 11.22 11.58
C HIS A 63 -5.89 11.03 10.81
N ILE A 64 -6.41 9.79 10.77
CA ILE A 64 -7.66 9.49 10.07
C ILE A 64 -8.81 10.23 10.74
N LYS A 65 -8.79 10.29 12.06
CA LYS A 65 -9.78 11.02 12.85
C LYS A 65 -9.06 12.06 13.70
N PRO A 66 -9.51 13.33 13.69
CA PRO A 66 -8.94 14.35 14.56
C PRO A 66 -8.98 13.92 16.03
N GLY A 67 -7.87 14.11 16.74
CA GLY A 67 -7.76 13.74 18.15
C GLY A 67 -7.38 12.28 18.40
N HIS A 68 -7.36 11.42 17.39
CA HIS A 68 -6.85 10.07 17.52
C HIS A 68 -5.32 10.07 17.58
N ALA A 69 -4.76 9.29 18.48
CA ALA A 69 -3.30 9.18 18.61
C ALA A 69 -2.67 8.44 17.43
N LYS A 70 -3.41 7.48 16.85
CA LYS A 70 -2.90 6.62 15.77
C LYS A 70 -2.81 7.40 14.46
N THR A 71 -1.63 7.35 13.83
CA THR A 71 -1.38 8.00 12.54
C THR A 71 -1.57 7.00 11.39
N VAL A 72 -1.59 7.52 10.17
CA VAL A 72 -1.61 6.67 8.97
C VAL A 72 -0.36 5.79 8.91
N LEU A 73 0.79 6.31 9.36
CA LEU A 73 2.01 5.49 9.42
C LEU A 73 1.85 4.31 10.38
N ASP A 74 1.13 4.48 11.48
CA ASP A 74 0.85 3.37 12.40
C ASP A 74 0.02 2.28 11.71
N TRP A 75 -0.95 2.65 10.89
CA TRP A 75 -1.72 1.71 10.10
C TRP A 75 -0.87 0.97 9.07
N ILE A 76 0.04 1.69 8.41
CA ILE A 76 1.00 1.09 7.48
C ILE A 76 1.89 0.09 8.20
N ARG A 77 2.39 0.46 9.38
CA ARG A 77 3.24 -0.41 10.20
C ARG A 77 2.51 -1.66 10.68
N ASP A 78 1.24 -1.55 11.02
CA ASP A 78 0.44 -2.72 11.41
C ASP A 78 0.32 -3.70 10.24
N ALA A 79 0.03 -3.21 9.04
CA ALA A 79 -0.04 -4.05 7.85
C ALA A 79 1.33 -4.68 7.54
N HIS A 80 2.39 -3.90 7.63
CA HIS A 80 3.76 -4.37 7.41
C HIS A 80 4.15 -5.47 8.41
N LYS A 81 3.80 -5.29 9.68
CA LYS A 81 4.04 -6.29 10.73
C LYS A 81 3.34 -7.62 10.43
N ASN A 82 2.16 -7.57 9.85
CA ASN A 82 1.41 -8.77 9.47
C ASN A 82 1.91 -9.42 8.18
N GLY A 83 2.86 -8.79 7.49
CA GLY A 83 3.49 -9.35 6.31
C GLY A 83 3.17 -8.66 4.98
N ALA A 84 2.35 -7.59 4.98
CA ALA A 84 2.09 -6.84 3.77
C ALA A 84 3.36 -6.14 3.28
N ARG A 85 3.57 -6.18 1.96
CA ARG A 85 4.73 -5.55 1.32
C ARG A 85 4.28 -4.27 0.64
N PHE A 86 4.95 -3.17 0.95
CA PHE A 86 4.65 -1.86 0.37
C PHE A 86 5.64 -1.50 -0.71
N TRP A 87 5.13 -0.91 -1.79
CA TRP A 87 5.90 -0.54 -2.96
C TRP A 87 5.50 0.85 -3.42
N ALA A 88 6.46 1.60 -3.94
CA ALA A 88 6.20 2.87 -4.61
C ALA A 88 6.33 2.70 -6.13
N CYS A 89 5.55 3.46 -6.87
CA CYS A 89 5.69 3.52 -8.33
C CYS A 89 6.91 4.37 -8.67
N PRO A 90 7.81 3.92 -9.57
CA PRO A 90 8.98 4.72 -9.96
C PRO A 90 8.63 6.11 -10.49
N ALA A 91 7.49 6.26 -11.17
CA ALA A 91 7.05 7.57 -11.68
C ALA A 91 6.84 8.59 -10.56
N ASN A 92 6.58 8.15 -9.33
CA ASN A 92 6.39 9.03 -8.19
C ASN A 92 7.67 9.76 -7.79
N LEU A 93 8.82 9.17 -8.05
CA LEU A 93 10.10 9.80 -7.73
C LEU A 93 10.25 11.11 -8.51
N ASP A 94 9.98 11.05 -9.81
CA ASP A 94 10.02 12.24 -10.66
C ASP A 94 8.87 13.21 -10.37
N LEU A 95 7.66 12.67 -10.28
CA LEU A 95 6.44 13.47 -10.08
C LEU A 95 6.47 14.32 -8.81
N PHE A 96 7.05 13.79 -7.73
CA PHE A 96 7.06 14.44 -6.42
C PHE A 96 8.46 14.84 -5.95
N ASP A 97 9.42 14.90 -6.86
CA ASP A 97 10.80 15.30 -6.54
C ASP A 97 11.39 14.51 -5.37
N MET A 98 11.24 13.18 -5.43
CA MET A 98 11.74 12.25 -4.42
C MET A 98 12.89 11.41 -4.96
N THR A 99 13.68 10.87 -4.03
CA THR A 99 14.63 9.79 -4.31
C THR A 99 14.26 8.58 -3.48
N GLU A 100 14.88 7.43 -3.75
CA GLU A 100 14.63 6.22 -2.96
C GLU A 100 15.00 6.42 -1.48
N ALA A 101 15.96 7.30 -1.19
CA ALA A 101 16.35 7.62 0.18
C ALA A 101 15.22 8.33 0.96
N ASP A 102 14.27 8.94 0.26
CA ASP A 102 13.13 9.62 0.87
C ASP A 102 11.99 8.67 1.28
N LEU A 103 12.07 7.40 0.89
CA LEU A 103 11.00 6.43 1.16
C LEU A 103 11.10 5.90 2.60
N ILE A 104 9.92 5.66 3.20
CA ILE A 104 9.86 5.08 4.54
C ILE A 104 10.47 3.67 4.57
N PRO A 105 11.00 3.22 5.73
CA PRO A 105 11.60 1.88 5.83
C PRO A 105 10.62 0.75 5.48
N GLU A 106 9.31 0.92 5.73
CA GLU A 106 8.28 -0.04 5.41
C GLU A 106 8.08 -0.23 3.91
N CYS A 107 8.50 0.75 3.10
CA CYS A 107 8.48 0.63 1.65
C CYS A 107 9.63 -0.27 1.20
N ARG A 108 9.28 -1.39 0.58
CA ARG A 108 10.25 -2.40 0.18
C ARG A 108 11.11 -1.97 -1.02
N GLY A 109 10.60 -1.04 -1.80
CA GLY A 109 11.26 -0.53 -2.98
C GLY A 109 10.28 -0.08 -4.04
N LEU A 110 10.70 -0.18 -5.28
CA LEU A 110 9.92 0.27 -6.42
C LEU A 110 9.30 -0.92 -7.15
N MET A 111 8.03 -0.79 -7.52
CA MET A 111 7.38 -1.72 -8.43
C MET A 111 6.88 -0.95 -9.63
N GLY A 112 7.50 -1.18 -10.80
CA GLY A 112 7.12 -0.55 -12.04
C GLY A 112 5.83 -1.11 -12.60
N ALA A 113 5.24 -0.40 -13.56
CA ALA A 113 3.98 -0.79 -14.19
C ALA A 113 4.03 -2.18 -14.82
N ALA A 114 5.13 -2.52 -15.48
CA ALA A 114 5.25 -3.84 -16.13
C ALA A 114 5.20 -4.98 -15.11
N ALA A 115 5.94 -4.86 -14.01
CA ALA A 115 5.94 -5.87 -12.96
C ALA A 115 4.56 -5.99 -12.29
N MET A 116 3.93 -4.84 -11.99
CA MET A 116 2.60 -4.81 -11.41
C MET A 116 1.58 -5.50 -12.31
N LEU A 117 1.58 -5.17 -13.60
CA LEU A 117 0.64 -5.75 -14.57
C LEU A 117 0.87 -7.25 -14.79
N GLN A 118 2.12 -7.70 -14.81
CA GLN A 118 2.41 -9.13 -14.87
C GLN A 118 1.79 -9.87 -13.69
N ASN A 119 1.91 -9.31 -12.50
CA ASN A 119 1.32 -9.88 -11.30
C ASN A 119 -0.21 -9.88 -11.37
N ILE A 120 -0.81 -8.75 -11.77
CA ILE A 120 -2.26 -8.60 -11.89
C ILE A 120 -2.86 -9.60 -12.87
N MET A 121 -2.16 -9.87 -13.96
CA MET A 121 -2.63 -10.80 -14.98
C MET A 121 -2.41 -12.28 -14.63
N SER A 122 -1.72 -12.56 -13.54
CA SER A 122 -1.52 -13.93 -13.05
C SER A 122 -2.79 -14.45 -12.36
N ASP A 123 -3.11 -15.72 -12.58
CA ASP A 123 -4.24 -16.38 -11.91
C ASP A 123 -4.06 -16.48 -10.39
N ASP A 124 -2.84 -16.32 -9.89
CA ASP A 124 -2.54 -16.36 -8.46
C ASP A 124 -3.01 -15.12 -7.70
N TYR A 125 -3.24 -14.02 -8.42
CA TYR A 125 -3.58 -12.73 -7.83
C TYR A 125 -5.07 -12.41 -7.90
N ARG A 126 -5.55 -11.78 -6.83
CA ARG A 126 -6.77 -10.96 -6.84
C ARG A 126 -6.35 -9.52 -6.65
N VAL A 127 -7.19 -8.57 -7.08
CA VAL A 127 -6.84 -7.15 -7.10
C VAL A 127 -7.94 -6.33 -6.43
N LEU A 128 -7.52 -5.43 -5.56
CA LEU A 128 -8.35 -4.36 -5.01
C LEU A 128 -7.72 -3.02 -5.39
N THR A 129 -8.54 -2.05 -5.73
CA THR A 129 -8.08 -0.70 -6.06
C THR A 129 -8.77 0.35 -5.19
N TYR A 130 -8.01 1.34 -4.80
CA TYR A 130 -8.51 2.45 -3.98
C TYR A 130 -8.06 3.80 -4.54
#